data_7a163bd39ec1123d7d1963c32298e5a3
#
_entry.id   7a163bd39ec1123d7d1963c32298e5a3
#
_cell.length_a   1.000
_cell.length_b   1.000
_cell.length_c   1.000
_cell.angle_alpha   90.00
_cell.angle_beta   90.00
_cell.angle_gamma   90.00
#
_symmetry.space_group_name_H-M   'P 1'
#
loop_
_entity.id
_entity.type
_entity.pdbx_description
1 polymer ?
#
loop_
_entity_poly.entity_id
_entity_poly.type
_entity_poly.pdbx_seq_one_letter_code
_entity_poly.pdbx_strand_id
1 'polypeptide(L)'
;MGALKRVGGYLGFILLLTPCIIAGIYAGNLNTSSTLAGWAVGIGVFVIEMSIFLLVGSIKEKKNLQWGILGLVLGAIPAGIWIGGPLMTIRPFQAHLTEYMAVAASDNMDAASKDGQPLRGKLIPIDMKSKSIDPVLTDLSKELRPSHPEDVGTVAALWWREHKIGQYGASGGGAYQWECRIMVWDKATGDLLRVSRNFVGSEPPSKSNHGATQSGDKPYKEISAYLNGLTHQ
;
A
#
# COMPACT_ATOMS: atom_id res chain seq x y z
N MET A 1 16.30 -4.20 -46.33
CA MET A 1 16.98 -3.81 -45.05
C MET A 1 16.20 -2.80 -44.21
N GLY A 2 15.27 -1.99 -44.74
CA GLY A 2 14.50 -1.00 -43.94
C GLY A 2 13.42 -1.53 -43.02
N ALA A 3 12.76 -2.64 -43.37
CA ALA A 3 11.66 -3.21 -42.55
C ALA A 3 12.14 -3.82 -41.25
N LEU A 4 13.26 -4.56 -41.24
CA LEU A 4 13.84 -5.15 -40.02
C LEU A 4 14.28 -4.10 -38.99
N LYS A 5 14.80 -2.94 -39.45
CA LYS A 5 15.15 -1.82 -38.53
C LYS A 5 13.92 -1.22 -37.85
N ARG A 6 12.77 -1.13 -38.57
CA ARG A 6 11.52 -0.61 -37.98
C ARG A 6 10.92 -1.58 -36.95
N VAL A 7 10.91 -2.89 -37.24
CA VAL A 7 10.41 -3.90 -36.30
C VAL A 7 11.25 -3.95 -35.02
N GLY A 8 12.58 -3.83 -35.12
CA GLY A 8 13.46 -3.74 -33.95
C GLY A 8 13.19 -2.52 -33.08
N GLY A 9 12.82 -1.37 -33.68
CA GLY A 9 12.45 -0.16 -32.95
C GLY A 9 11.15 -0.33 -32.16
N TYR A 10 10.12 -0.96 -32.73
CA TYR A 10 8.85 -1.22 -32.01
C TYR A 10 8.99 -2.26 -30.89
N LEU A 11 9.75 -3.31 -31.11
CA LEU A 11 10.05 -4.32 -30.08
C LEU A 11 10.83 -3.70 -28.89
N GLY A 12 11.80 -2.84 -29.18
CA GLY A 12 12.53 -2.09 -28.15
C GLY A 12 11.62 -1.17 -27.35
N PHE A 13 10.68 -0.49 -27.98
CA PHE A 13 9.73 0.39 -27.33
C PHE A 13 8.72 -0.36 -26.45
N ILE A 14 8.23 -1.50 -26.89
CA ILE A 14 7.35 -2.38 -26.09
C ILE A 14 8.10 -2.92 -24.87
N LEU A 15 9.34 -3.38 -25.02
CA LEU A 15 10.18 -3.86 -23.92
C LEU A 15 10.45 -2.77 -22.86
N LEU A 16 10.59 -1.51 -23.29
CA LEU A 16 10.76 -0.37 -22.38
C LEU A 16 9.48 0.01 -21.64
N LEU A 17 8.32 -0.06 -22.28
CA LEU A 17 7.05 0.32 -21.64
C LEU A 17 6.54 -0.71 -20.63
N THR A 18 6.85 -1.99 -20.81
CA THR A 18 6.31 -3.07 -19.98
C THR A 18 6.68 -2.93 -18.50
N PRO A 19 7.96 -2.70 -18.11
CA PRO A 19 8.32 -2.48 -16.71
C PRO A 19 7.67 -1.25 -16.08
N CYS A 20 7.50 -0.18 -16.87
CA CYS A 20 6.85 1.05 -16.40
C CYS A 20 5.38 0.83 -16.04
N ILE A 21 4.66 0.08 -16.88
CA ILE A 21 3.25 -0.28 -16.65
C ILE A 21 3.16 -1.19 -15.42
N ILE A 22 4.02 -2.20 -15.31
CA ILE A 22 4.06 -3.11 -14.17
C ILE A 22 4.37 -2.35 -12.88
N ALA A 23 5.37 -1.46 -12.89
CA ALA A 23 5.73 -0.64 -11.74
C ALA A 23 4.59 0.30 -11.34
N GLY A 24 3.89 0.91 -12.31
CA GLY A 24 2.74 1.77 -12.06
C GLY A 24 1.56 1.02 -11.43
N ILE A 25 1.24 -0.18 -11.94
CA ILE A 25 0.19 -1.05 -11.39
C ILE A 25 0.57 -1.50 -9.97
N TYR A 26 1.82 -1.93 -9.76
CA TYR A 26 2.30 -2.40 -8.47
C TYR A 26 2.29 -1.28 -7.42
N ALA A 27 2.76 -0.09 -7.78
CA ALA A 27 2.72 1.07 -6.91
C ALA A 27 1.30 1.56 -6.61
N GLY A 28 0.39 1.50 -7.59
CA GLY A 28 -1.03 1.79 -7.40
C GLY A 28 -1.71 0.82 -6.43
N ASN A 29 -1.34 -0.46 -6.45
CA ASN A 29 -1.85 -1.47 -5.53
C ASN A 29 -1.29 -1.33 -4.11
N LEU A 30 -0.07 -0.81 -3.96
CA LEU A 30 0.54 -0.56 -2.64
C LEU A 30 -0.01 0.69 -1.97
N ASN A 31 -0.48 1.66 -2.75
CA ASN A 31 -0.98 2.94 -2.25
C ASN A 31 -2.40 3.16 -2.75
N THR A 32 -3.36 2.59 -2.02
CA THR A 32 -4.78 2.59 -2.37
C THR A 32 -5.44 3.97 -2.33
N SER A 33 -4.73 5.01 -1.90
CA SER A 33 -5.29 6.36 -1.75
C SER A 33 -5.22 7.23 -3.00
N SER A 34 -4.43 6.90 -4.03
CA SER A 34 -4.49 7.68 -5.27
C SER A 34 -3.92 6.96 -6.50
N THR A 35 -4.73 6.84 -7.54
CA THR A 35 -4.32 6.49 -8.91
C THR A 35 -3.19 7.39 -9.42
N LEU A 36 -3.12 8.64 -8.97
CA LEU A 36 -2.06 9.60 -9.27
C LEU A 36 -0.67 9.11 -8.80
N ALA A 37 -0.60 8.43 -7.66
CA ALA A 37 0.66 7.88 -7.16
C ALA A 37 1.22 6.78 -8.06
N GLY A 38 0.38 5.86 -8.51
CA GLY A 38 0.76 4.81 -9.45
C GLY A 38 1.29 5.40 -10.78
N TRP A 39 0.63 6.44 -11.30
CA TRP A 39 1.07 7.15 -12.50
C TRP A 39 2.41 7.87 -12.29
N ALA A 40 2.63 8.51 -11.13
CA ALA A 40 3.89 9.20 -10.85
C ALA A 40 5.08 8.23 -10.81
N VAL A 41 4.90 7.04 -10.21
CA VAL A 41 5.94 5.99 -10.21
C VAL A 41 6.16 5.46 -11.62
N GLY A 42 5.10 5.18 -12.38
CA GLY A 42 5.21 4.72 -13.77
C GLY A 42 5.97 5.72 -14.65
N ILE A 43 5.68 7.01 -14.54
CA ILE A 43 6.39 8.09 -15.24
C ILE A 43 7.86 8.15 -14.80
N GLY A 44 8.14 8.05 -13.49
CA GLY A 44 9.50 8.05 -12.95
C GLY A 44 10.36 6.91 -13.51
N VAL A 45 9.81 5.69 -13.53
CA VAL A 45 10.48 4.51 -14.11
C VAL A 45 10.71 4.71 -15.60
N PHE A 46 9.72 5.23 -16.35
CA PHE A 46 9.86 5.52 -17.77
C PHE A 46 10.98 6.54 -18.05
N VAL A 47 11.08 7.60 -17.24
CA VAL A 47 12.16 8.60 -17.39
C VAL A 47 13.53 7.97 -17.14
N ILE A 48 13.65 7.07 -16.14
CA ILE A 48 14.89 6.34 -15.87
C ILE A 48 15.28 5.46 -17.07
N GLU A 49 14.35 4.68 -17.61
CA GLU A 49 14.60 3.79 -18.74
C GLU A 49 14.99 4.55 -20.01
N MET A 50 14.28 5.63 -20.31
CA MET A 50 14.62 6.51 -21.44
C MET A 50 16.01 7.13 -21.26
N SER A 51 16.37 7.49 -20.03
CA SER A 51 17.68 8.06 -19.70
C SER A 51 18.81 7.03 -19.86
N ILE A 52 18.59 5.79 -19.48
CA ILE A 52 19.53 4.67 -19.71
C ILE A 52 19.70 4.47 -21.22
N PHE A 53 18.60 4.46 -21.99
CA PHE A 53 18.66 4.30 -23.44
C PHE A 53 19.46 5.41 -24.11
N LEU A 54 19.20 6.68 -23.72
CA LEU A 54 19.96 7.83 -24.20
C LEU A 54 21.44 7.76 -23.81
N LEU A 55 21.75 7.27 -22.61
CA LEU A 55 23.09 7.12 -22.10
C LEU A 55 23.88 6.07 -22.92
N VAL A 56 23.25 4.92 -23.19
CA VAL A 56 23.84 3.85 -24.01
C VAL A 56 24.07 4.34 -25.46
N GLY A 57 23.11 5.06 -26.04
CA GLY A 57 23.26 5.70 -27.35
C GLY A 57 24.38 6.74 -27.38
N SER A 58 24.47 7.57 -26.34
CA SER A 58 25.46 8.64 -26.22
C SER A 58 26.89 8.15 -26.00
N ILE A 59 27.07 7.02 -25.30
CA ILE A 59 28.37 6.35 -25.14
C ILE A 59 28.91 5.93 -26.52
N LYS A 60 28.04 5.44 -27.39
CA LYS A 60 28.42 5.01 -28.75
C LYS A 60 28.80 6.16 -29.65
N GLU A 61 28.22 7.34 -29.48
CA GLU A 61 28.42 8.52 -30.31
C GLU A 61 29.27 9.63 -29.66
N LYS A 62 29.68 9.46 -28.40
CA LYS A 62 30.43 10.46 -27.59
C LYS A 62 29.75 11.85 -27.50
N LYS A 63 28.45 11.90 -27.70
CA LYS A 63 27.64 13.14 -27.65
C LYS A 63 26.55 13.04 -26.60
N ASN A 64 26.28 14.13 -25.87
CA ASN A 64 25.14 14.31 -24.98
C ASN A 64 25.07 13.41 -23.72
N LEU A 65 26.18 12.84 -23.26
CA LEU A 65 26.27 12.02 -22.04
C LEU A 65 25.65 12.71 -20.81
N GLN A 66 25.86 14.02 -20.68
CA GLN A 66 25.31 14.82 -19.58
C GLN A 66 23.76 14.84 -19.54
N TRP A 67 23.08 14.78 -20.65
CA TRP A 67 21.62 14.71 -20.69
C TRP A 67 21.07 13.37 -20.22
N GLY A 68 21.75 12.28 -20.54
CA GLY A 68 21.41 10.95 -20.02
C GLY A 68 21.57 10.86 -18.50
N ILE A 69 22.67 11.43 -17.95
CA ILE A 69 22.90 11.47 -16.50
C ILE A 69 21.86 12.36 -15.81
N LEU A 70 21.56 13.53 -16.36
CA LEU A 70 20.55 14.44 -15.81
C LEU A 70 19.17 13.77 -15.74
N GLY A 71 18.76 13.08 -16.80
CA GLY A 71 17.50 12.37 -16.84
C GLY A 71 17.43 11.23 -15.81
N LEU A 72 18.51 10.47 -15.61
CA LEU A 72 18.61 9.45 -14.56
C LEU A 72 18.39 10.04 -13.17
N VAL A 73 19.05 11.15 -12.86
CA VAL A 73 18.93 11.83 -11.55
C VAL A 73 17.50 12.35 -11.36
N LEU A 74 16.93 13.03 -12.35
CA LEU A 74 15.58 13.58 -12.27
C LEU A 74 14.48 12.50 -12.21
N GLY A 75 14.68 11.32 -12.80
CA GLY A 75 13.74 10.21 -12.71
C GLY A 75 13.88 9.41 -11.41
N ALA A 76 15.10 9.23 -10.90
CA ALA A 76 15.36 8.44 -9.70
C ALA A 76 14.82 9.11 -8.42
N ILE A 77 14.84 10.44 -8.34
CA ILE A 77 14.38 11.17 -7.15
C ILE A 77 12.89 10.93 -6.88
N PRO A 78 11.95 11.18 -7.81
CA PRO A 78 10.53 10.91 -7.57
C PRO A 78 10.24 9.44 -7.28
N ALA A 79 10.85 8.51 -8.03
CA ALA A 79 10.66 7.09 -7.82
C ALA A 79 11.18 6.65 -6.44
N GLY A 80 12.33 7.15 -6.01
CA GLY A 80 12.91 6.88 -4.69
C GLY A 80 12.05 7.40 -3.55
N ILE A 81 11.51 8.60 -3.66
CA ILE A 81 10.63 9.20 -2.64
C ILE A 81 9.32 8.40 -2.53
N TRP A 82 8.72 8.05 -3.66
CA TRP A 82 7.43 7.37 -3.68
C TRP A 82 7.51 5.90 -3.26
N ILE A 83 8.52 5.16 -3.66
CA ILE A 83 8.71 3.76 -3.28
C ILE A 83 9.32 3.67 -1.88
N GLY A 84 10.29 4.52 -1.58
CA GLY A 84 11.03 4.49 -0.33
C GLY A 84 10.28 5.07 0.86
N GLY A 85 9.45 6.10 0.66
CA GLY A 85 8.75 6.80 1.74
C GLY A 85 7.90 5.87 2.62
N PRO A 86 6.92 5.14 2.08
CA PRO A 86 6.11 4.21 2.86
C PRO A 86 6.93 3.07 3.46
N LEU A 87 7.89 2.52 2.72
CA LEU A 87 8.76 1.44 3.21
C LEU A 87 9.66 1.90 4.34
N MET A 88 10.22 3.12 4.26
CA MET A 88 11.02 3.69 5.34
C MET A 88 10.20 3.96 6.59
N THR A 89 8.92 4.33 6.44
CA THR A 89 8.01 4.54 7.58
C THR A 89 7.64 3.23 8.27
N ILE A 90 7.44 2.14 7.53
CA ILE A 90 6.97 0.85 8.06
C ILE A 90 8.14 -0.01 8.58
N ARG A 91 9.29 0.03 7.91
CA ARG A 91 10.42 -0.85 8.17
C ARG A 91 10.91 -0.89 9.62
N PRO A 92 11.02 0.22 10.37
CA PRO A 92 11.44 0.18 11.76
C PRO A 92 10.53 -0.67 12.64
N PHE A 93 9.22 -0.68 12.36
CA PHE A 93 8.22 -1.39 13.16
C PHE A 93 8.14 -2.88 12.81
N GLN A 94 8.64 -3.29 11.65
CA GLN A 94 8.56 -4.68 11.20
C GLN A 94 9.34 -5.64 12.12
N ALA A 95 10.42 -5.18 12.73
CA ALA A 95 11.20 -5.96 13.70
C ALA A 95 10.42 -6.26 15.00
N HIS A 96 9.45 -5.41 15.34
CA HIS A 96 8.60 -5.51 16.53
C HIS A 96 7.22 -6.12 16.25
N LEU A 97 6.97 -6.55 15.01
CA LEU A 97 5.65 -7.04 14.61
C LEU A 97 5.16 -8.22 15.46
N THR A 98 6.05 -9.15 15.82
CA THR A 98 5.69 -10.31 16.66
C THR A 98 5.20 -9.85 18.03
N GLU A 99 5.82 -8.85 18.63
CA GLU A 99 5.41 -8.24 19.90
C GLU A 99 4.00 -7.63 19.79
N TYR A 100 3.76 -6.83 18.75
CA TYR A 100 2.45 -6.21 18.52
C TYR A 100 1.36 -7.25 18.26
N MET A 101 1.66 -8.30 17.50
CA MET A 101 0.73 -9.38 17.24
C MET A 101 0.40 -10.18 18.50
N ALA A 102 1.37 -10.39 19.39
CA ALA A 102 1.15 -11.08 20.65
C ALA A 102 0.14 -10.35 21.55
N VAL A 103 0.17 -9.01 21.56
CA VAL A 103 -0.82 -8.18 22.26
C VAL A 103 -2.23 -8.40 21.70
N ALA A 104 -2.35 -8.41 20.36
CA ALA A 104 -3.63 -8.53 19.67
C ALA A 104 -4.17 -9.99 19.63
N ALA A 105 -3.32 -10.98 19.85
CA ALA A 105 -3.69 -12.40 19.86
C ALA A 105 -4.17 -12.91 21.23
N SER A 106 -4.23 -12.04 22.25
CA SER A 106 -4.78 -12.43 23.54
C SER A 106 -6.25 -12.86 23.34
N ASP A 107 -6.59 -14.10 23.73
CA ASP A 107 -7.90 -14.75 23.55
C ASP A 107 -9.07 -14.05 24.26
N ASN A 108 -8.84 -12.88 24.81
CA ASN A 108 -9.82 -12.09 25.55
C ASN A 108 -10.73 -11.27 24.59
N MET A 109 -11.22 -11.90 23.50
CA MET A 109 -12.25 -11.28 22.67
C MET A 109 -13.55 -10.95 23.44
N ASP A 110 -13.79 -11.64 24.54
CA ASP A 110 -14.92 -11.40 25.44
C ASP A 110 -14.60 -10.41 26.57
N ALA A 111 -13.35 -9.93 26.66
CA ALA A 111 -13.03 -8.88 27.60
C ALA A 111 -13.88 -7.66 27.28
N ALA A 112 -14.70 -7.24 28.24
CA ALA A 112 -15.50 -6.04 28.11
C ALA A 112 -14.59 -4.89 27.68
N SER A 113 -14.85 -4.35 26.48
CA SER A 113 -14.13 -3.19 25.97
C SER A 113 -14.17 -2.10 27.03
N LYS A 114 -13.03 -1.59 27.43
CA LYS A 114 -12.92 -0.44 28.33
C LYS A 114 -13.22 0.85 27.55
N ASP A 115 -14.39 0.89 26.91
CA ASP A 115 -14.81 2.05 26.10
C ASP A 115 -14.75 3.33 26.94
N GLY A 116 -14.17 4.37 26.34
CA GLY A 116 -13.98 5.67 26.99
C GLY A 116 -12.57 5.91 27.56
N GLN A 117 -11.72 4.87 27.69
CA GLN A 117 -10.34 5.12 28.06
C GLN A 117 -9.55 5.77 26.91
N PRO A 118 -8.74 6.80 27.18
CA PRO A 118 -7.88 7.39 26.16
C PRO A 118 -6.78 6.43 25.74
N LEU A 119 -6.33 6.58 24.48
CA LEU A 119 -5.20 5.82 23.96
C LEU A 119 -3.91 6.26 24.65
N ARG A 120 -3.02 5.31 24.91
CA ARG A 120 -1.69 5.56 25.46
C ARG A 120 -0.63 5.51 24.37
N GLY A 121 0.28 6.48 24.35
CA GLY A 121 1.34 6.53 23.36
C GLY A 121 0.79 6.61 21.93
N LYS A 122 1.60 6.26 20.96
CA LYS A 122 1.25 6.27 19.54
C LYS A 122 0.58 4.96 19.13
N LEU A 123 -0.15 4.99 18.02
CA LEU A 123 -0.94 3.86 17.52
C LEU A 123 -0.26 3.19 16.33
N ILE A 124 -0.11 1.87 16.38
CA ILE A 124 0.39 1.05 15.28
C ILE A 124 -0.73 0.16 14.71
N PRO A 125 -1.14 0.32 13.44
CA PRO A 125 -2.09 -0.58 12.80
C PRO A 125 -1.39 -1.82 12.24
N ILE A 126 -1.94 -3.00 12.50
CA ILE A 126 -1.44 -4.28 12.00
C ILE A 126 -2.52 -5.04 11.26
N ASP A 127 -2.21 -5.57 10.10
CA ASP A 127 -3.07 -6.50 9.36
C ASP A 127 -2.85 -7.92 9.92
N MET A 128 -3.86 -8.44 10.60
CA MET A 128 -3.81 -9.77 11.23
C MET A 128 -3.82 -10.92 10.21
N LYS A 129 -4.35 -10.70 9.01
CA LYS A 129 -4.40 -11.69 7.93
C LYS A 129 -3.04 -11.83 7.24
N SER A 130 -2.45 -10.72 6.84
CA SER A 130 -1.14 -10.70 6.15
C SER A 130 0.05 -10.76 7.10
N LYS A 131 -0.18 -10.59 8.41
CA LYS A 131 0.85 -10.50 9.46
C LYS A 131 1.88 -9.42 9.10
N SER A 132 1.41 -8.21 8.91
CA SER A 132 2.24 -7.06 8.51
C SER A 132 1.70 -5.76 9.10
N ILE A 133 2.54 -4.74 9.12
CA ILE A 133 2.08 -3.38 9.43
C ILE A 133 1.13 -2.94 8.30
N ASP A 134 -0.06 -2.48 8.68
CA ASP A 134 -1.08 -2.05 7.70
C ASP A 134 -0.72 -0.68 7.11
N PRO A 135 -0.90 -0.48 5.79
CA PRO A 135 -0.63 0.80 5.10
C PRO A 135 -1.36 2.01 5.69
N VAL A 136 -2.49 1.81 6.37
CA VAL A 136 -3.23 2.86 7.08
C VAL A 136 -2.32 3.67 8.05
N LEU A 137 -1.18 3.12 8.48
CA LEU A 137 -0.17 3.82 9.27
C LEU A 137 0.23 5.17 8.65
N THR A 138 0.32 5.23 7.32
CA THR A 138 0.75 6.45 6.63
C THR A 138 -0.32 7.54 6.63
N ASP A 139 -1.59 7.16 6.83
CA ASP A 139 -2.75 8.05 6.82
C ASP A 139 -3.15 8.52 8.24
N LEU A 140 -2.44 8.03 9.26
CA LEU A 140 -2.64 8.50 10.63
C LEU A 140 -2.11 9.93 10.80
N SER A 141 -2.79 10.70 11.63
CA SER A 141 -2.35 12.03 12.05
C SER A 141 -0.97 11.95 12.73
N LYS A 142 -0.23 13.05 12.74
CA LYS A 142 1.10 13.11 13.38
C LYS A 142 1.05 12.80 14.88
N GLU A 143 -0.05 13.11 15.51
CA GLU A 143 -0.30 12.89 16.93
C GLU A 143 -0.38 11.39 17.24
N LEU A 144 -1.01 10.63 16.37
CA LEU A 144 -1.22 9.19 16.52
C LEU A 144 -0.12 8.33 15.88
N ARG A 145 0.49 8.80 14.81
CA ARG A 145 1.50 8.06 14.07
C ARG A 145 2.83 7.98 14.84
N PRO A 146 3.35 6.78 15.14
CA PRO A 146 4.65 6.62 15.78
C PRO A 146 5.78 6.99 14.83
N SER A 147 6.81 7.62 15.38
CA SER A 147 8.07 7.87 14.67
C SER A 147 9.09 6.77 14.93
N HIS A 148 9.02 6.17 16.12
CA HIS A 148 9.89 5.10 16.58
C HIS A 148 9.08 3.98 17.24
N PRO A 149 9.57 2.73 17.28
CA PRO A 149 8.89 1.61 17.93
C PRO A 149 8.59 1.85 19.41
N GLU A 150 9.42 2.63 20.09
CA GLU A 150 9.27 2.98 21.52
C GLU A 150 8.06 3.91 21.76
N ASP A 151 7.65 4.67 20.74
CA ASP A 151 6.48 5.55 20.84
C ASP A 151 5.17 4.75 20.89
N VAL A 152 5.19 3.48 20.45
CA VAL A 152 4.00 2.63 20.32
C VAL A 152 3.50 2.22 21.69
N GLY A 153 2.38 2.77 22.11
CA GLY A 153 1.64 2.38 23.31
C GLY A 153 0.31 1.69 23.02
N THR A 154 -0.17 1.80 21.78
CA THR A 154 -1.46 1.27 21.34
C THR A 154 -1.33 0.46 20.05
N VAL A 155 -1.96 -0.72 20.00
CA VAL A 155 -2.01 -1.60 18.84
C VAL A 155 -3.42 -1.65 18.28
N ALA A 156 -3.60 -1.32 17.01
CA ALA A 156 -4.86 -1.49 16.30
C ALA A 156 -4.76 -2.72 15.38
N ALA A 157 -5.40 -3.81 15.77
CA ALA A 157 -5.47 -5.05 14.99
C ALA A 157 -6.61 -4.96 13.97
N LEU A 158 -6.28 -5.03 12.69
CA LEU A 158 -7.20 -4.99 11.57
C LEU A 158 -7.47 -6.42 11.10
N TRP A 159 -8.71 -6.86 11.25
CA TRP A 159 -9.17 -8.18 10.84
C TRP A 159 -9.88 -8.08 9.50
N TRP A 160 -9.12 -8.34 8.43
CA TRP A 160 -9.59 -8.28 7.06
C TRP A 160 -10.28 -9.57 6.63
N ARG A 161 -11.46 -9.43 6.02
CA ARG A 161 -12.25 -10.52 5.47
C ARG A 161 -12.72 -10.15 4.06
N GLU A 162 -12.63 -11.10 3.13
CA GLU A 162 -13.31 -11.01 1.85
C GLU A 162 -14.65 -11.73 1.95
N HIS A 163 -15.70 -11.05 1.60
CA HIS A 163 -17.05 -11.57 1.55
C HIS A 163 -17.48 -11.71 0.10
N LYS A 164 -17.88 -12.93 -0.32
CA LYS A 164 -18.39 -13.15 -1.68
C LYS A 164 -19.81 -12.62 -1.75
N ILE A 165 -20.06 -11.63 -2.61
CA ILE A 165 -21.36 -10.99 -2.79
C ILE A 165 -22.02 -11.37 -4.12
N GLY A 166 -21.29 -12.01 -5.04
CA GLY A 166 -21.82 -12.41 -6.34
C GLY A 166 -20.86 -13.23 -7.19
N GLN A 167 -21.25 -13.42 -8.44
CA GLN A 167 -20.45 -14.14 -9.45
C GLN A 167 -20.70 -13.54 -10.82
N TYR A 168 -19.66 -13.45 -11.65
CA TYR A 168 -19.74 -12.92 -13.01
C TYR A 168 -20.15 -14.01 -14.00
N GLY A 169 -21.45 -14.08 -14.32
CA GLY A 169 -22.00 -15.11 -15.20
C GLY A 169 -21.96 -16.53 -14.62
N ALA A 170 -22.42 -17.51 -15.38
CA ALA A 170 -22.56 -18.89 -14.90
C ALA A 170 -21.23 -19.61 -14.63
N SER A 171 -20.17 -19.27 -15.37
CA SER A 171 -18.83 -19.88 -15.26
C SER A 171 -17.74 -18.87 -14.92
N GLY A 172 -18.10 -17.65 -14.55
CA GLY A 172 -17.16 -16.57 -14.26
C GLY A 172 -16.62 -16.60 -12.84
N GLY A 173 -15.66 -15.71 -12.57
CA GLY A 173 -15.06 -15.53 -11.26
C GLY A 173 -16.01 -14.92 -10.22
N GLY A 174 -15.64 -15.01 -8.95
CA GLY A 174 -16.40 -14.42 -7.85
C GLY A 174 -16.29 -12.89 -7.81
N ALA A 175 -17.36 -12.26 -7.32
CA ALA A 175 -17.37 -10.85 -6.95
C ALA A 175 -17.27 -10.76 -5.42
N TYR A 176 -16.25 -10.07 -4.92
CA TYR A 176 -15.92 -10.01 -3.49
C TYR A 176 -15.93 -8.57 -3.00
N GLN A 177 -16.33 -8.40 -1.75
CA GLN A 177 -16.30 -7.14 -1.03
C GLN A 177 -15.43 -7.30 0.21
N TRP A 178 -14.62 -6.28 0.51
CA TRP A 178 -13.78 -6.29 1.70
C TRP A 178 -14.57 -5.82 2.90
N GLU A 179 -14.34 -6.50 4.03
CA GLU A 179 -14.76 -6.09 5.35
C GLU A 179 -13.54 -6.00 6.27
N CYS A 180 -13.56 -5.03 7.17
CA CYS A 180 -12.55 -4.90 8.21
C CYS A 180 -13.20 -4.63 9.56
N ARG A 181 -12.81 -5.37 10.57
CA ARG A 181 -13.08 -5.09 11.98
C ARG A 181 -11.80 -4.68 12.67
N ILE A 182 -11.85 -3.64 13.49
CA ILE A 182 -10.69 -3.13 14.21
C ILE A 182 -10.87 -3.38 15.68
N MET A 183 -9.84 -3.91 16.32
CA MET A 183 -9.71 -4.03 17.76
C MET A 183 -8.49 -3.24 18.20
N VAL A 184 -8.65 -2.39 19.21
CA VAL A 184 -7.60 -1.50 19.72
C VAL A 184 -7.19 -1.94 21.11
N TRP A 185 -5.92 -2.17 21.30
CA TRP A 185 -5.34 -2.74 22.52
C TRP A 185 -4.32 -1.79 23.14
N ASP A 186 -4.30 -1.71 24.47
CA ASP A 186 -3.17 -1.12 25.21
C ASP A 186 -1.98 -2.09 25.16
N LYS A 187 -0.84 -1.62 24.63
CA LYS A 187 0.35 -2.46 24.47
C LYS A 187 0.93 -2.92 25.81
N ALA A 188 0.89 -2.06 26.82
CA ALA A 188 1.54 -2.32 28.11
C ALA A 188 0.74 -3.29 28.97
N THR A 189 -0.60 -3.18 28.97
CA THR A 189 -1.48 -3.99 29.82
C THR A 189 -2.10 -5.17 29.10
N GLY A 190 -2.14 -5.15 27.75
CA GLY A 190 -2.87 -6.13 26.96
C GLY A 190 -4.40 -6.00 27.06
N ASP A 191 -4.89 -4.86 27.58
CA ASP A 191 -6.31 -4.59 27.69
C ASP A 191 -6.93 -4.22 26.33
N LEU A 192 -8.11 -4.76 26.06
CA LEU A 192 -8.91 -4.35 24.89
C LEU A 192 -9.59 -3.02 25.20
N LEU A 193 -9.19 -1.97 24.48
CA LEU A 193 -9.70 -0.60 24.68
C LEU A 193 -10.93 -0.30 23.85
N ARG A 194 -10.97 -0.79 22.58
CA ARG A 194 -12.04 -0.51 21.63
C ARG A 194 -12.27 -1.68 20.70
N VAL A 195 -13.53 -1.84 20.31
CA VAL A 195 -13.95 -2.68 19.18
C VAL A 195 -14.77 -1.83 18.22
N SER A 196 -14.35 -1.77 16.97
CA SER A 196 -15.10 -1.03 15.95
C SER A 196 -16.32 -1.82 15.45
N ARG A 197 -17.23 -1.11 14.77
CA ARG A 197 -18.16 -1.73 13.82
C ARG A 197 -17.36 -2.30 12.64
N ASN A 198 -17.99 -3.12 11.81
CA ASN A 198 -17.41 -3.53 10.54
C ASN A 198 -17.36 -2.36 9.57
N PHE A 199 -16.20 -2.14 8.96
CA PHE A 199 -16.01 -1.25 7.82
C PHE A 199 -16.15 -2.08 6.56
N VAL A 200 -16.99 -1.64 5.64
CA VAL A 200 -17.30 -2.35 4.40
C VAL A 200 -16.74 -1.54 3.24
N GLY A 201 -15.94 -2.17 2.40
CA GLY A 201 -15.34 -1.56 1.22
C GLY A 201 -16.33 -1.33 0.09
N SER A 202 -15.86 -0.80 -1.02
CA SER A 202 -16.72 -0.62 -2.20
C SER A 202 -17.16 -1.96 -2.77
N GLU A 203 -18.29 -1.92 -3.49
CA GLU A 203 -18.71 -3.07 -4.29
C GLU A 203 -17.68 -3.31 -5.42
N PRO A 204 -17.46 -4.57 -5.80
CA PRO A 204 -16.64 -4.89 -6.97
C PRO A 204 -17.31 -4.36 -8.24
N PRO A 205 -16.58 -4.14 -9.34
CA PRO A 205 -17.13 -3.69 -10.61
C PRO A 205 -18.30 -4.57 -11.07
N SER A 206 -19.34 -3.95 -11.63
CA SER A 206 -20.53 -4.68 -12.12
C SER A 206 -20.24 -5.64 -13.30
N LYS A 207 -19.11 -5.45 -13.96
CA LYS A 207 -18.63 -6.29 -15.08
C LYS A 207 -17.19 -6.71 -14.83
N SER A 208 -16.90 -7.99 -15.09
CA SER A 208 -15.53 -8.52 -15.07
C SER A 208 -15.02 -8.68 -16.50
N ASN A 209 -13.78 -8.27 -16.76
CA ASN A 209 -13.10 -8.59 -17.99
C ASN A 209 -12.81 -10.09 -18.03
N HIS A 210 -13.32 -10.78 -19.05
CA HIS A 210 -13.14 -12.23 -19.26
C HIS A 210 -13.58 -13.12 -18.10
N GLY A 211 -14.56 -12.69 -17.28
CA GLY A 211 -15.08 -13.49 -16.16
C GLY A 211 -14.06 -13.69 -15.01
N ALA A 212 -13.02 -12.86 -14.89
CA ALA A 212 -12.06 -12.95 -13.80
C ALA A 212 -12.71 -12.62 -12.44
N THR A 213 -12.16 -13.20 -11.38
CA THR A 213 -12.50 -12.80 -10.00
C THR A 213 -12.09 -11.35 -9.76
N GLN A 214 -12.98 -10.57 -9.12
CA GLN A 214 -12.76 -9.17 -8.80
C GLN A 214 -13.16 -8.89 -7.36
N SER A 215 -12.40 -8.02 -6.71
CA SER A 215 -12.74 -7.48 -5.39
C SER A 215 -12.94 -5.97 -5.49
N GLY A 216 -13.81 -5.42 -4.66
CA GLY A 216 -13.93 -3.99 -4.46
C GLY A 216 -12.72 -3.41 -3.72
N ASP A 217 -12.69 -2.10 -3.55
CA ASP A 217 -11.63 -1.44 -2.81
C ASP A 217 -11.80 -1.63 -1.30
N LYS A 218 -10.67 -1.68 -0.58
CA LYS A 218 -10.67 -1.68 0.88
C LYS A 218 -11.10 -0.31 1.43
N PRO A 219 -11.85 -0.24 2.56
CA PRO A 219 -12.36 1.00 3.15
C PRO A 219 -11.29 1.76 3.97
N TYR A 220 -10.12 1.99 3.39
CA TYR A 220 -8.99 2.62 4.11
C TYR A 220 -9.30 4.03 4.60
N LYS A 221 -10.08 4.79 3.82
CA LYS A 221 -10.45 6.17 4.16
C LYS A 221 -11.33 6.23 5.41
N GLU A 222 -12.30 5.34 5.51
CA GLU A 222 -13.20 5.21 6.66
C GLU A 222 -12.44 4.71 7.89
N ILE A 223 -11.52 3.76 7.69
CA ILE A 223 -10.67 3.23 8.74
C ILE A 223 -9.73 4.31 9.28
N SER A 224 -9.04 5.05 8.41
CA SER A 224 -8.14 6.12 8.84
C SER A 224 -8.90 7.23 9.55
N ALA A 225 -10.09 7.60 9.08
CA ALA A 225 -10.95 8.57 9.74
C ALA A 225 -11.38 8.11 11.15
N TYR A 226 -11.75 6.84 11.29
CA TYR A 226 -12.09 6.25 12.58
C TYR A 226 -10.91 6.27 13.56
N LEU A 227 -9.75 5.80 13.12
CA LEU A 227 -8.55 5.75 13.96
C LEU A 227 -8.10 7.16 14.39
N ASN A 228 -8.14 8.13 13.46
CA ASN A 228 -7.80 9.53 13.75
C ASN A 228 -8.82 10.21 14.66
N GLY A 229 -10.05 9.72 14.76
CA GLY A 229 -11.08 10.20 15.69
C GLY A 229 -11.00 9.61 17.10
N LEU A 230 -10.08 8.67 17.36
CA LEU A 230 -9.93 8.11 18.69
C LEU A 230 -9.29 9.11 19.65
N THR A 231 -9.85 9.18 20.86
CA THR A 231 -9.34 10.10 21.90
C THR A 231 -7.96 9.65 22.38
N HIS A 232 -7.01 10.56 22.40
CA HIS A 232 -5.62 10.36 22.80
C HIS A 232 -5.33 11.16 24.09
N GLN A 233 -4.45 10.63 24.96
CA GLN A 233 -3.87 11.36 26.12
C GLN A 233 -2.55 12.01 25.76
#